data_51926cc51f45041d7cfabcd8d3dcaf6f
#
_entry.id   51926cc51f45041d7cfabcd8d3dcaf6f
#
_cell.length_a   1.000
_cell.length_b   1.000
_cell.length_c   1.000
_cell.angle_alpha   90.00
_cell.angle_beta   90.00
_cell.angle_gamma   90.00
#
_symmetry.space_group_name_H-M   'P 1'
#
loop_
_entity.id
_entity.type
_entity.pdbx_description
1 polymer ?
#
loop_
_entity_poly.entity_id
_entity_poly.type
_entity_poly.pdbx_seq_one_letter_code
_entity_poly.pdbx_strand_id
1 'polypeptide(L)'
;AGLTWSAHPITARGPHGQELTIDVTSYGAATPGRALVILTGVHGDEGFSSSVLLCEAIERWVAGGSDRRLADDVAVLVVHAVNPWGMSYWRRQNESNVDLNRNWGRDDRTELPQNAGYGVIHPALVPGGDRLPTPESLFDVTRPLVEQHGAAWVTSAVSQGQFSHPDGLYFGGDRTEESNRVLAQIVGDRLTGVDDGLVVDLHTGHGEFGTYTLLSHVPEEHPDDTWLRSVFDAERIECTSSANATTGPKHGQIAAGLHDVVDATTWRTVTMELGTISDTRMIVNERAEHWVHLHGDRANPEHAQVVWDHRCGSTPDDADWESSARAHGAEVLDAARRAFSDDRS
;
A
#
# COMPACT_ATOMS: atom_id res chain seq x y z
N ALA A 1 -16.09 18.60 -15.94
CA ALA A 1 -14.98 18.04 -16.73
C ALA A 1 -15.24 16.56 -16.99
N GLY A 2 -14.78 16.04 -18.14
CA GLY A 2 -14.92 14.63 -18.48
C GLY A 2 -13.88 13.77 -17.75
N LEU A 3 -14.14 12.46 -17.67
CA LEU A 3 -13.18 11.46 -17.24
C LEU A 3 -12.00 11.44 -18.23
N THR A 4 -10.78 11.53 -17.74
CA THR A 4 -9.56 11.36 -18.55
C THR A 4 -8.80 10.13 -18.07
N TRP A 5 -8.12 9.45 -18.99
CA TRP A 5 -7.28 8.31 -18.70
C TRP A 5 -5.93 8.46 -19.38
N SER A 6 -4.86 7.99 -18.73
CA SER A 6 -3.53 7.91 -19.29
C SER A 6 -2.80 6.70 -18.72
N ALA A 7 -1.94 6.07 -19.54
CA ALA A 7 -1.06 4.97 -19.14
C ALA A 7 0.38 5.47 -19.14
N HIS A 8 1.10 5.17 -18.08
CA HIS A 8 2.49 5.56 -17.88
C HIS A 8 3.35 4.27 -17.84
N PRO A 9 4.07 3.95 -18.92
CA PRO A 9 4.83 2.71 -19.00
C PRO A 9 6.03 2.73 -18.05
N ILE A 10 6.34 1.55 -17.49
CA ILE A 10 7.60 1.28 -16.81
C ILE A 10 8.52 0.43 -17.69
N THR A 11 9.82 0.44 -17.38
CA THR A 11 10.82 -0.31 -18.17
C THR A 11 10.67 -1.82 -18.00
N ALA A 12 10.33 -2.27 -16.79
CA ALA A 12 10.13 -3.67 -16.47
C ALA A 12 8.98 -4.28 -17.28
N ARG A 13 9.06 -5.60 -17.54
CA ARG A 13 8.10 -6.34 -18.35
C ARG A 13 7.36 -7.38 -17.52
N GLY A 14 6.15 -7.67 -17.89
CA GLY A 14 5.36 -8.72 -17.29
C GLY A 14 5.85 -10.12 -17.67
N PRO A 15 5.28 -11.19 -17.07
CA PRO A 15 5.75 -12.57 -17.20
C PRO A 15 5.74 -13.12 -18.64
N HIS A 16 4.99 -12.47 -19.54
CA HIS A 16 4.96 -12.83 -20.97
C HIS A 16 5.64 -11.78 -21.86
N GLY A 17 6.48 -10.89 -21.28
CA GLY A 17 7.16 -9.82 -22.00
C GLY A 17 6.27 -8.62 -22.36
N GLN A 18 5.02 -8.60 -21.89
CA GLN A 18 4.09 -7.50 -22.13
C GLN A 18 4.56 -6.21 -21.44
N GLU A 19 4.19 -5.07 -22.02
CA GLU A 19 4.35 -3.76 -21.40
C GLU A 19 3.51 -3.67 -20.13
N LEU A 20 4.06 -3.02 -19.14
CA LEU A 20 3.39 -2.73 -17.87
C LEU A 20 3.28 -1.22 -17.69
N THR A 21 2.12 -0.77 -17.21
CA THR A 21 1.81 0.65 -17.05
C THR A 21 1.26 0.96 -15.66
N ILE A 22 1.57 2.14 -15.17
CA ILE A 22 0.83 2.78 -14.10
C ILE A 22 -0.31 3.53 -14.76
N ASP A 23 -1.53 3.11 -14.54
CA ASP A 23 -2.72 3.70 -15.15
C ASP A 23 -3.29 4.79 -14.26
N VAL A 24 -3.66 5.91 -14.88
CA VAL A 24 -4.16 7.09 -14.18
C VAL A 24 -5.51 7.49 -14.76
N THR A 25 -6.48 7.61 -13.88
CA THR A 25 -7.77 8.19 -14.20
C THR A 25 -7.98 9.45 -13.39
N SER A 26 -8.45 10.53 -14.04
CA SER A 26 -8.81 11.76 -13.33
C SER A 26 -10.11 12.36 -13.84
N TYR A 27 -10.82 13.03 -12.96
CA TYR A 27 -12.03 13.81 -13.29
C TYR A 27 -12.19 14.99 -12.33
N GLY A 28 -13.02 15.96 -12.68
CA GLY A 28 -13.24 17.18 -11.89
C GLY A 28 -12.59 18.42 -12.50
N ALA A 29 -12.03 19.30 -11.69
CA ALA A 29 -11.42 20.54 -12.12
C ALA A 29 -10.18 20.32 -12.98
N ALA A 30 -10.01 21.12 -14.03
CA ALA A 30 -8.80 21.10 -14.85
C ALA A 30 -7.62 21.82 -14.17
N THR A 31 -7.93 22.79 -13.32
CA THR A 31 -6.98 23.53 -12.46
C THR A 31 -7.51 23.45 -11.03
N PRO A 32 -7.22 22.36 -10.32
CA PRO A 32 -7.80 22.15 -9.01
C PRO A 32 -7.12 23.00 -7.93
N GLY A 33 -7.92 23.53 -7.00
CA GLY A 33 -7.43 24.05 -5.73
C GLY A 33 -7.44 22.97 -4.63
N ARG A 34 -8.28 21.93 -4.82
CA ARG A 34 -8.41 20.79 -3.91
C ARG A 34 -8.36 19.46 -4.65
N ALA A 35 -7.81 18.42 -4.00
CA ALA A 35 -7.69 17.11 -4.63
C ALA A 35 -7.98 15.93 -3.70
N LEU A 36 -8.63 14.91 -4.24
CA LEU A 36 -8.68 13.57 -3.69
C LEU A 36 -7.79 12.66 -4.55
N VAL A 37 -6.77 12.07 -3.94
CA VAL A 37 -5.86 11.09 -4.58
C VAL A 37 -6.16 9.71 -4.01
N ILE A 38 -6.37 8.73 -4.89
CA ILE A 38 -6.56 7.34 -4.50
C ILE A 38 -5.43 6.53 -5.11
N LEU A 39 -4.65 5.88 -4.25
CA LEU A 39 -3.57 4.99 -4.64
C LEU A 39 -3.99 3.54 -4.44
N THR A 40 -3.54 2.67 -5.33
CA THR A 40 -3.78 1.23 -5.24
C THR A 40 -2.61 0.44 -5.77
N GLY A 41 -2.45 -0.78 -5.27
CA GLY A 41 -1.40 -1.66 -5.75
C GLY A 41 0.01 -1.11 -5.54
N VAL A 42 0.24 -0.39 -4.45
CA VAL A 42 1.58 -0.02 -3.98
C VAL A 42 2.37 -1.29 -3.67
N HIS A 43 1.74 -2.26 -3.02
CA HIS A 43 2.18 -3.64 -3.03
C HIS A 43 1.40 -4.37 -4.14
N GLY A 44 2.11 -5.08 -5.01
CA GLY A 44 1.50 -5.56 -6.24
C GLY A 44 0.42 -6.61 -6.02
N ASP A 45 0.64 -7.55 -5.10
CA ASP A 45 -0.29 -8.63 -4.76
C ASP A 45 -1.62 -8.13 -4.16
N GLU A 46 -1.64 -6.92 -3.58
CA GLU A 46 -2.82 -6.25 -3.03
C GLU A 46 -3.66 -5.51 -4.09
N GLY A 47 -3.10 -5.30 -5.29
CA GLY A 47 -3.72 -4.53 -6.37
C GLY A 47 -5.03 -5.12 -6.91
N PHE A 48 -5.27 -6.43 -6.74
CA PHE A 48 -6.45 -7.10 -7.25
C PHE A 48 -7.72 -6.70 -6.53
N SER A 49 -7.73 -6.72 -5.20
CA SER A 49 -8.87 -6.29 -4.38
C SER A 49 -9.16 -4.80 -4.57
N SER A 50 -8.13 -3.96 -4.50
CA SER A 50 -8.28 -2.52 -4.67
C SER A 50 -8.76 -2.14 -6.07
N SER A 51 -8.44 -2.92 -7.12
CA SER A 51 -9.01 -2.74 -8.47
C SER A 51 -10.53 -2.87 -8.49
N VAL A 52 -11.06 -3.88 -7.81
CA VAL A 52 -12.51 -4.10 -7.72
C VAL A 52 -13.18 -2.95 -6.97
N LEU A 53 -12.64 -2.54 -5.82
CA LEU A 53 -13.18 -1.45 -5.02
C LEU A 53 -13.22 -0.13 -5.80
N LEU A 54 -12.16 0.15 -6.57
CA LEU A 54 -12.10 1.32 -7.44
C LEU A 54 -13.14 1.31 -8.55
N CYS A 55 -13.25 0.20 -9.28
CA CYS A 55 -14.23 0.08 -10.37
C CYS A 55 -15.64 0.35 -9.86
N GLU A 56 -16.01 -0.26 -8.75
CA GLU A 56 -17.33 -0.06 -8.14
C GLU A 56 -17.54 1.38 -7.62
N ALA A 57 -16.52 2.00 -7.03
CA ALA A 57 -16.59 3.39 -6.60
C ALA A 57 -16.82 4.32 -7.80
N ILE A 58 -16.04 4.16 -8.88
CA ILE A 58 -16.19 4.95 -10.10
C ILE A 58 -17.57 4.76 -10.72
N GLU A 59 -18.05 3.51 -10.82
CA GLU A 59 -19.41 3.23 -11.34
C GLU A 59 -20.48 3.92 -10.51
N ARG A 60 -20.43 3.84 -9.18
CA ARG A 60 -21.37 4.54 -8.29
C ARG A 60 -21.30 6.04 -8.46
N TRP A 61 -20.11 6.61 -8.58
CA TRP A 61 -19.91 8.05 -8.72
C TRP A 61 -20.40 8.58 -10.06
N VAL A 62 -20.24 7.83 -11.13
CA VAL A 62 -20.75 8.18 -12.46
C VAL A 62 -22.27 8.05 -12.50
N ALA A 63 -22.85 7.00 -11.89
CA ALA A 63 -24.29 6.76 -11.86
C ALA A 63 -25.07 7.70 -10.92
N GLY A 64 -24.41 8.30 -9.92
CA GLY A 64 -25.07 9.03 -8.83
C GLY A 64 -25.68 10.39 -9.16
N GLY A 65 -25.55 10.90 -10.40
CA GLY A 65 -26.18 12.15 -10.84
C GLY A 65 -25.72 13.42 -10.09
N SER A 66 -26.58 14.46 -10.08
CA SER A 66 -26.26 15.79 -9.54
C SER A 66 -26.08 15.84 -8.02
N ASP A 67 -26.70 14.92 -7.28
CA ASP A 67 -26.67 14.90 -5.80
C ASP A 67 -25.27 14.55 -5.22
N ARG A 68 -24.31 14.22 -6.08
CA ARG A 68 -22.93 13.86 -5.71
C ARG A 68 -21.90 14.63 -6.52
N ARG A 69 -22.20 15.85 -6.91
CA ARG A 69 -21.28 16.69 -7.66
C ARG A 69 -20.08 17.08 -6.78
N LEU A 70 -18.88 16.92 -7.31
CA LEU A 70 -17.69 17.53 -6.71
C LEU A 70 -17.80 19.05 -6.78
N ALA A 71 -17.23 19.74 -5.80
CA ALA A 71 -17.06 21.17 -5.88
C ALA A 71 -16.26 21.55 -7.14
N ASP A 72 -16.52 22.75 -7.69
CA ASP A 72 -15.98 23.15 -9.00
C ASP A 72 -14.45 23.27 -9.04
N ASP A 73 -13.79 23.38 -7.89
CA ASP A 73 -12.33 23.46 -7.73
C ASP A 73 -11.66 22.12 -7.32
N VAL A 74 -12.41 21.01 -7.30
CA VAL A 74 -11.91 19.69 -6.89
C VAL A 74 -11.57 18.81 -8.08
N ALA A 75 -10.39 18.15 -8.02
CA ALA A 75 -10.07 17.02 -8.87
C ALA A 75 -9.97 15.72 -8.07
N VAL A 76 -10.35 14.60 -8.69
CA VAL A 76 -10.06 13.26 -8.20
C VAL A 76 -9.02 12.64 -9.13
N LEU A 77 -7.95 12.15 -8.54
CA LEU A 77 -6.86 11.44 -9.21
C LEU A 77 -6.81 10.01 -8.68
N VAL A 78 -6.95 9.04 -9.55
CA VAL A 78 -6.86 7.61 -9.24
C VAL A 78 -5.64 7.03 -9.94
N VAL A 79 -4.78 6.35 -9.20
CA VAL A 79 -3.57 5.70 -9.71
C VAL A 79 -3.66 4.20 -9.45
N HIS A 80 -3.63 3.41 -10.53
CA HIS A 80 -3.73 1.95 -10.48
C HIS A 80 -2.84 1.29 -11.55
N ALA A 81 -1.98 0.35 -11.25
CA ALA A 81 -1.40 0.05 -9.95
C ALA A 81 -0.05 0.76 -9.85
N VAL A 82 0.33 1.23 -8.64
CA VAL A 82 1.64 1.87 -8.44
C VAL A 82 2.78 0.90 -8.69
N ASN A 83 2.58 -0.39 -8.36
CA ASN A 83 3.52 -1.48 -8.63
C ASN A 83 2.95 -2.47 -9.67
N PRO A 84 2.92 -2.12 -10.97
CA PRO A 84 2.32 -2.98 -11.99
C PRO A 84 3.14 -4.26 -12.21
N TRP A 85 4.46 -4.22 -11.94
CA TRP A 85 5.30 -5.43 -12.02
C TRP A 85 4.95 -6.40 -10.89
N GLY A 86 4.94 -5.94 -9.64
CA GLY A 86 4.55 -6.77 -8.51
C GLY A 86 3.15 -7.37 -8.69
N MET A 87 2.17 -6.58 -9.19
CA MET A 87 0.84 -7.07 -9.50
C MET A 87 0.87 -8.18 -10.55
N SER A 88 1.63 -8.03 -11.63
CA SER A 88 1.70 -9.04 -12.71
C SER A 88 2.40 -10.34 -12.30
N TYR A 89 3.26 -10.27 -11.28
CA TYR A 89 3.97 -11.42 -10.72
C TYR A 89 3.39 -11.91 -9.39
N TRP A 90 2.32 -11.30 -8.89
CA TRP A 90 1.69 -11.60 -7.60
C TRP A 90 2.66 -11.48 -6.43
N ARG A 91 3.41 -10.38 -6.42
CA ARG A 91 4.42 -10.08 -5.43
C ARG A 91 4.16 -8.73 -4.75
N ARG A 92 4.55 -8.64 -3.48
CA ARG A 92 4.57 -7.40 -2.74
C ARG A 92 5.58 -6.40 -3.34
N GLN A 93 6.83 -6.85 -3.54
CA GLN A 93 7.95 -6.04 -3.99
C GLN A 93 7.89 -5.78 -5.51
N ASN A 94 8.69 -4.82 -5.98
CA ASN A 94 8.89 -4.55 -7.40
C ASN A 94 9.97 -5.48 -8.03
N GLU A 95 10.32 -5.21 -9.30
CA GLU A 95 11.33 -5.95 -10.08
C GLU A 95 12.74 -5.93 -9.48
N SER A 96 13.06 -4.94 -8.66
CA SER A 96 14.33 -4.79 -7.95
C SER A 96 14.30 -5.40 -6.55
N ASN A 97 13.27 -6.15 -6.20
CA ASN A 97 13.00 -6.65 -4.85
C ASN A 97 12.84 -5.53 -3.80
N VAL A 98 12.39 -4.35 -4.23
CA VAL A 98 12.18 -3.19 -3.36
C VAL A 98 10.72 -3.10 -2.93
N ASP A 99 10.48 -2.91 -1.64
CA ASP A 99 9.19 -2.47 -1.11
C ASP A 99 9.02 -0.98 -1.43
N LEU A 100 8.16 -0.66 -2.40
CA LEU A 100 7.93 0.73 -2.86
C LEU A 100 7.44 1.63 -1.72
N ASN A 101 6.74 1.05 -0.73
CA ASN A 101 6.25 1.76 0.45
C ASN A 101 7.31 1.89 1.57
N ARG A 102 8.59 1.64 1.25
CA ARG A 102 9.79 1.94 2.04
C ARG A 102 10.79 2.80 1.26
N ASN A 103 10.49 3.09 -0.01
CA ASN A 103 11.42 3.65 -0.98
C ASN A 103 11.18 5.13 -1.30
N TRP A 104 10.03 5.74 -0.90
CA TRP A 104 9.74 7.14 -1.20
C TRP A 104 10.81 8.09 -0.66
N GLY A 105 11.27 9.04 -1.47
CA GLY A 105 12.32 10.00 -1.12
C GLY A 105 13.69 9.34 -0.86
N ARG A 106 13.97 8.17 -1.47
CA ARG A 106 15.18 7.41 -1.17
C ARG A 106 16.46 8.15 -1.56
N ASP A 107 16.47 8.84 -2.70
CA ASP A 107 17.64 9.60 -3.20
C ASP A 107 17.93 10.85 -2.36
N ASP A 108 16.92 11.39 -1.68
CA ASP A 108 17.04 12.61 -0.86
C ASP A 108 17.60 12.32 0.54
N ARG A 109 17.75 11.05 0.91
CA ARG A 109 18.20 10.63 2.23
C ARG A 109 19.73 10.48 2.27
N THR A 110 20.38 11.31 3.04
CA THR A 110 21.81 11.22 3.32
C THR A 110 22.13 10.14 4.35
N GLU A 111 21.18 9.88 5.27
CA GLU A 111 21.30 8.82 6.30
C GLU A 111 20.09 7.89 6.21
N LEU A 112 20.37 6.60 6.23
CA LEU A 112 19.36 5.56 6.17
C LEU A 112 18.95 5.11 7.57
N PRO A 113 17.65 4.87 7.78
CA PRO A 113 17.18 4.28 9.02
C PRO A 113 17.86 2.94 9.27
N GLN A 114 18.37 2.76 10.48
CA GLN A 114 19.03 1.53 10.88
C GLN A 114 18.01 0.54 11.44
N ASN A 115 18.05 -0.69 10.95
CA ASN A 115 17.28 -1.80 11.50
C ASN A 115 18.22 -2.95 11.90
N ALA A 116 18.88 -2.79 13.02
CA ALA A 116 19.80 -3.81 13.53
C ALA A 116 19.12 -5.16 13.82
N GLY A 117 17.83 -5.14 14.17
CA GLY A 117 17.02 -6.34 14.39
C GLY A 117 16.85 -7.16 13.12
N TYR A 118 16.76 -6.50 11.96
CA TYR A 118 16.61 -7.20 10.69
C TYR A 118 17.79 -8.13 10.39
N GLY A 119 19.03 -7.67 10.61
CA GLY A 119 20.22 -8.50 10.40
C GLY A 119 20.24 -9.78 11.25
N VAL A 120 19.59 -9.76 12.41
CA VAL A 120 19.44 -10.95 13.27
C VAL A 120 18.43 -11.94 12.69
N ILE A 121 17.32 -11.44 12.15
CA ILE A 121 16.19 -12.27 11.66
C ILE A 121 16.34 -12.63 10.16
N HIS A 122 17.14 -11.90 9.40
CA HIS A 122 17.32 -12.08 7.96
C HIS A 122 17.56 -13.54 7.53
N PRO A 123 18.45 -14.34 8.18
CA PRO A 123 18.65 -15.72 7.77
C PRO A 123 17.40 -16.61 7.91
N ALA A 124 16.44 -16.22 8.78
CA ALA A 124 15.18 -16.91 8.92
C ALA A 124 14.16 -16.46 7.87
N LEU A 125 14.19 -15.19 7.46
CA LEU A 125 13.31 -14.64 6.43
C LEU A 125 13.75 -15.02 5.02
N VAL A 126 15.04 -15.16 4.79
CA VAL A 126 15.65 -15.49 3.49
C VAL A 126 16.51 -16.76 3.65
N PRO A 127 15.88 -17.91 3.90
CA PRO A 127 16.64 -19.15 4.04
C PRO A 127 17.17 -19.58 2.67
N GLY A 128 18.46 -19.95 2.64
CA GLY A 128 19.06 -20.63 1.51
C GLY A 128 18.59 -22.09 1.39
N GLY A 129 19.14 -22.77 0.38
CA GLY A 129 18.90 -24.19 0.18
C GLY A 129 18.04 -24.53 -1.04
N ASP A 130 17.80 -25.81 -1.24
CA ASP A 130 17.13 -26.39 -2.40
C ASP A 130 15.68 -26.85 -2.13
N ARG A 131 15.14 -26.51 -0.98
CA ARG A 131 13.79 -26.88 -0.55
C ARG A 131 13.03 -25.69 -0.02
N LEU A 132 11.71 -25.72 -0.26
CA LEU A 132 10.77 -24.77 0.30
C LEU A 132 10.93 -24.68 1.85
N PRO A 133 10.98 -23.46 2.39
CA PRO A 133 11.04 -23.26 3.82
C PRO A 133 9.72 -23.64 4.50
N THR A 134 9.79 -24.34 5.62
CA THR A 134 8.61 -24.66 6.40
C THR A 134 8.29 -23.57 7.43
N PRO A 135 7.03 -23.43 7.87
CA PRO A 135 6.68 -22.49 8.94
C PRO A 135 7.49 -22.72 10.21
N GLU A 136 7.75 -23.98 10.58
CA GLU A 136 8.50 -24.35 11.77
C GLU A 136 9.90 -23.77 11.76
N SER A 137 10.57 -23.77 10.60
CA SER A 137 11.93 -23.22 10.46
C SER A 137 11.99 -21.70 10.68
N LEU A 138 10.89 -20.96 10.51
CA LEU A 138 10.78 -19.57 10.93
C LEU A 138 10.59 -19.47 12.44
N PHE A 139 9.69 -20.28 13.01
CA PHE A 139 9.37 -20.24 14.44
C PHE A 139 10.53 -20.70 15.31
N ASP A 140 11.37 -21.61 14.84
CA ASP A 140 12.58 -22.05 15.56
C ASP A 140 13.56 -20.89 15.79
N VAL A 141 13.62 -19.92 14.90
CA VAL A 141 14.45 -18.71 15.05
C VAL A 141 13.71 -17.59 15.79
N THR A 142 12.44 -17.37 15.46
CA THR A 142 11.71 -16.21 16.01
C THR A 142 11.27 -16.42 17.46
N ARG A 143 10.96 -17.64 17.88
CA ARG A 143 10.51 -17.92 19.26
C ARG A 143 11.55 -17.50 20.32
N PRO A 144 12.85 -17.89 20.24
CA PRO A 144 13.86 -17.40 21.17
C PRO A 144 14.00 -15.87 21.16
N LEU A 145 13.84 -15.22 20.00
CA LEU A 145 13.90 -13.76 19.89
C LEU A 145 12.69 -13.10 20.58
N VAL A 146 11.51 -13.68 20.47
CA VAL A 146 10.32 -13.23 21.21
C VAL A 146 10.52 -13.38 22.72
N GLU A 147 11.08 -14.50 23.17
CA GLU A 147 11.37 -14.73 24.59
C GLU A 147 12.41 -13.72 25.12
N GLN A 148 13.40 -13.36 24.32
CA GLN A 148 14.47 -12.44 24.70
C GLN A 148 14.07 -10.95 24.62
N HIS A 149 13.38 -10.56 23.56
CA HIS A 149 13.14 -9.15 23.21
C HIS A 149 11.66 -8.72 23.23
N GLY A 150 10.74 -9.69 23.27
CA GLY A 150 9.29 -9.45 23.13
C GLY A 150 8.79 -9.49 21.69
N ALA A 151 7.50 -9.76 21.53
CA ALA A 151 6.87 -9.88 20.20
C ALA A 151 6.93 -8.56 19.39
N ALA A 152 6.72 -7.42 20.04
CA ALA A 152 6.76 -6.11 19.39
C ALA A 152 8.12 -5.81 18.75
N TRP A 153 9.23 -6.22 19.40
CA TRP A 153 10.56 -6.07 18.83
C TRP A 153 10.74 -6.93 17.57
N VAL A 154 10.29 -8.19 17.60
CA VAL A 154 10.36 -9.08 16.42
C VAL A 154 9.52 -8.53 15.28
N THR A 155 8.29 -8.11 15.54
CA THR A 155 7.40 -7.49 14.54
C THR A 155 8.05 -6.26 13.93
N SER A 156 8.61 -5.37 14.75
CA SER A 156 9.32 -4.17 14.28
C SER A 156 10.57 -4.55 13.45
N ALA A 157 11.37 -5.49 13.92
CA ALA A 157 12.55 -5.97 13.19
C ALA A 157 12.21 -6.49 11.79
N VAL A 158 11.06 -7.15 11.63
CA VAL A 158 10.58 -7.64 10.34
C VAL A 158 10.04 -6.50 9.47
N SER A 159 9.05 -5.73 9.96
CA SER A 159 8.14 -4.95 9.11
C SER A 159 8.47 -3.46 8.96
N GLN A 160 9.33 -2.88 9.81
CA GLN A 160 9.63 -1.44 9.72
C GLN A 160 10.38 -1.05 8.44
N GLY A 161 10.94 -2.01 7.70
CA GLY A 161 11.78 -1.79 6.55
C GLY A 161 13.27 -1.88 6.89
N GLN A 162 14.10 -2.10 5.88
CA GLN A 162 15.56 -2.22 6.01
C GLN A 162 16.27 -1.78 4.72
N PHE A 163 17.54 -1.40 4.83
CA PHE A 163 18.35 -0.89 3.73
C PHE A 163 19.73 -1.58 3.62
N SER A 164 19.88 -2.72 4.27
CA SER A 164 21.17 -3.43 4.39
C SER A 164 21.21 -4.78 3.68
N HIS A 165 20.06 -5.36 3.35
CA HIS A 165 19.94 -6.69 2.75
C HIS A 165 19.08 -6.61 1.47
N PRO A 166 19.70 -6.39 0.29
CA PRO A 166 18.94 -6.24 -0.98
C PRO A 166 18.17 -7.49 -1.39
N ASP A 167 18.58 -8.65 -0.92
CA ASP A 167 17.91 -9.93 -1.11
C ASP A 167 16.76 -10.19 -0.10
N GLY A 168 16.59 -9.28 0.85
CA GLY A 168 15.65 -9.45 1.95
C GLY A 168 14.24 -8.91 1.67
N LEU A 169 13.28 -9.33 2.50
CA LEU A 169 11.95 -8.75 2.54
C LEU A 169 12.00 -7.30 3.05
N TYR A 170 11.02 -6.47 2.68
CA TYR A 170 10.89 -5.07 3.09
C TYR A 170 12.13 -4.20 2.81
N PHE A 171 12.89 -4.53 1.77
CA PHE A 171 14.05 -3.74 1.35
C PHE A 171 13.61 -2.39 0.79
N GLY A 172 14.13 -1.30 1.32
CA GLY A 172 13.78 0.07 0.93
C GLY A 172 14.61 0.62 -0.25
N GLY A 173 15.42 -0.22 -0.89
CA GLY A 173 16.20 0.18 -2.08
C GLY A 173 17.49 0.92 -1.77
N ASP A 174 18.32 1.05 -2.79
CA ASP A 174 19.56 1.86 -2.79
C ASP A 174 19.40 3.19 -3.54
N ARG A 175 18.31 3.33 -4.27
CA ARG A 175 17.88 4.53 -5.02
C ARG A 175 16.35 4.59 -5.06
N THR A 176 15.81 5.73 -5.52
CA THR A 176 14.37 5.84 -5.80
C THR A 176 14.01 4.98 -7.01
N GLU A 177 13.05 4.08 -6.86
CA GLU A 177 12.61 3.16 -7.91
C GLU A 177 11.81 3.86 -9.02
N GLU A 178 11.77 3.25 -10.21
CA GLU A 178 11.10 3.84 -11.39
C GLU A 178 9.62 4.13 -11.12
N SER A 179 8.89 3.20 -10.51
CA SER A 179 7.47 3.39 -10.17
C SER A 179 7.24 4.60 -9.28
N ASN A 180 8.08 4.81 -8.26
CA ASN A 180 7.97 5.98 -7.38
C ASN A 180 8.31 7.29 -8.10
N ARG A 181 9.30 7.29 -9.02
CA ARG A 181 9.59 8.47 -9.84
C ARG A 181 8.44 8.81 -10.79
N VAL A 182 7.86 7.80 -11.44
CA VAL A 182 6.71 7.97 -12.33
C VAL A 182 5.51 8.49 -11.54
N LEU A 183 5.23 7.94 -10.36
CA LEU A 183 4.16 8.43 -9.49
C LEU A 183 4.38 9.89 -9.06
N ALA A 184 5.61 10.24 -8.64
CA ALA A 184 5.95 11.61 -8.28
C ALA A 184 5.71 12.59 -9.45
N GLN A 185 6.11 12.21 -10.67
CA GLN A 185 5.85 13.01 -11.86
C GLN A 185 4.35 13.15 -12.14
N ILE A 186 3.58 12.06 -12.09
CA ILE A 186 2.12 12.07 -12.29
C ILE A 186 1.46 13.05 -11.32
N VAL A 187 1.77 12.93 -10.03
CA VAL A 187 1.17 13.75 -8.98
C VAL A 187 1.59 15.22 -9.13
N GLY A 188 2.88 15.49 -9.34
CA GLY A 188 3.40 16.84 -9.57
C GLY A 188 2.76 17.53 -10.77
N ASP A 189 2.65 16.83 -11.91
CA ASP A 189 2.08 17.38 -13.15
C ASP A 189 0.57 17.64 -13.03
N ARG A 190 -0.16 16.78 -12.31
CA ARG A 190 -1.63 16.82 -12.25
C ARG A 190 -2.19 17.69 -11.14
N LEU A 191 -1.42 17.91 -10.07
CA LEU A 191 -1.89 18.58 -8.86
C LEU A 191 -1.15 19.90 -8.57
N THR A 192 -0.48 20.46 -9.57
CA THR A 192 0.11 21.82 -9.46
C THR A 192 -0.96 22.83 -9.07
N GLY A 193 -0.72 23.57 -7.98
CA GLY A 193 -1.64 24.60 -7.48
C GLY A 193 -2.74 24.08 -6.56
N VAL A 194 -2.68 22.81 -6.18
CA VAL A 194 -3.55 22.27 -5.13
C VAL A 194 -3.05 22.75 -3.77
N ASP A 195 -3.95 23.36 -2.99
CA ASP A 195 -3.67 23.85 -1.64
C ASP A 195 -4.18 22.89 -0.53
N ASP A 196 -5.18 22.05 -0.83
CA ASP A 196 -5.80 21.13 0.11
C ASP A 196 -6.04 19.77 -0.53
N GLY A 197 -5.40 18.73 -0.01
CA GLY A 197 -5.47 17.38 -0.54
C GLY A 197 -5.73 16.31 0.51
N LEU A 198 -6.34 15.21 0.05
CA LEU A 198 -6.49 13.96 0.77
C LEU A 198 -5.96 12.81 -0.09
N VAL A 199 -5.07 12.01 0.48
CA VAL A 199 -4.64 10.72 -0.10
C VAL A 199 -5.33 9.60 0.64
N VAL A 200 -5.94 8.68 -0.10
CA VAL A 200 -6.41 7.38 0.39
C VAL A 200 -5.60 6.31 -0.32
N ASP A 201 -4.76 5.61 0.44
CA ASP A 201 -3.92 4.52 -0.06
C ASP A 201 -4.53 3.18 0.33
N LEU A 202 -4.96 2.38 -0.66
CA LEU A 202 -5.69 1.13 -0.43
C LEU A 202 -4.72 -0.04 -0.33
N HIS A 203 -4.68 -0.65 0.85
CA HIS A 203 -3.90 -1.83 1.20
C HIS A 203 -4.75 -2.95 1.75
N THR A 204 -4.18 -4.15 1.79
CA THR A 204 -4.73 -5.34 2.43
C THR A 204 -3.65 -6.09 3.19
N GLY A 205 -4.06 -6.96 4.12
CA GLY A 205 -3.15 -7.87 4.80
C GLY A 205 -3.05 -7.67 6.30
N HIS A 206 -3.33 -6.48 6.82
CA HIS A 206 -3.23 -6.18 8.23
C HIS A 206 -4.61 -6.00 8.87
N GLY A 207 -4.79 -6.59 10.05
CA GLY A 207 -6.01 -6.48 10.83
C GLY A 207 -6.85 -7.77 10.86
N GLU A 208 -8.00 -7.70 11.52
CA GLU A 208 -8.94 -8.82 11.64
C GLU A 208 -9.62 -9.10 10.30
N PHE A 209 -9.78 -10.38 9.95
CA PHE A 209 -10.39 -10.84 8.70
C PHE A 209 -11.73 -10.18 8.43
N GLY A 210 -11.88 -9.58 7.26
CA GLY A 210 -13.09 -8.92 6.81
C GLY A 210 -13.41 -7.60 7.51
N THR A 211 -12.47 -7.02 8.27
CA THR A 211 -12.58 -5.67 8.84
C THR A 211 -11.63 -4.70 8.16
N TYR A 212 -11.67 -3.43 8.54
CA TYR A 212 -10.67 -2.45 8.08
C TYR A 212 -10.18 -1.55 9.21
N THR A 213 -8.98 -1.00 9.01
CA THR A 213 -8.39 0.05 9.84
C THR A 213 -7.89 1.16 8.92
N LEU A 214 -8.02 2.40 9.35
CA LEU A 214 -7.46 3.58 8.67
C LEU A 214 -6.22 4.04 9.45
N LEU A 215 -5.05 3.81 8.88
CA LEU A 215 -3.80 4.25 9.50
C LEU A 215 -3.57 5.74 9.19
N SER A 216 -3.51 6.56 10.24
CA SER A 216 -3.14 7.97 10.18
C SER A 216 -1.66 8.14 10.51
N HIS A 217 -0.97 9.00 9.76
CA HIS A 217 0.46 9.28 9.93
C HIS A 217 0.73 10.56 10.74
N VAL A 218 -0.32 11.24 11.20
CA VAL A 218 -0.20 12.42 12.08
C VAL A 218 -0.47 12.03 13.53
N PRO A 219 0.11 12.73 14.51
CA PRO A 219 -0.17 12.49 15.93
C PRO A 219 -1.65 12.66 16.28
N GLU A 220 -2.11 11.92 17.28
CA GLU A 220 -3.43 12.15 17.88
C GLU A 220 -3.60 13.62 18.30
N GLU A 221 -4.82 14.15 18.20
CA GLU A 221 -5.16 15.54 18.49
C GLU A 221 -4.55 16.59 17.51
N HIS A 222 -3.78 16.16 16.50
CA HIS A 222 -3.39 17.07 15.41
C HIS A 222 -4.65 17.58 14.68
N PRO A 223 -4.68 18.83 14.16
CA PRO A 223 -5.84 19.32 13.41
C PRO A 223 -6.26 18.40 12.26
N ASP A 224 -5.30 17.78 11.58
CA ASP A 224 -5.58 16.82 10.51
C ASP A 224 -6.16 15.49 11.03
N ASP A 225 -5.74 14.99 12.21
CA ASP A 225 -6.36 13.83 12.84
C ASP A 225 -7.82 14.14 13.20
N THR A 226 -8.08 15.31 13.77
CA THR A 226 -9.44 15.77 14.06
C THR A 226 -10.30 15.83 12.79
N TRP A 227 -9.75 16.34 11.70
CA TRP A 227 -10.43 16.40 10.41
C TRP A 227 -10.71 14.99 9.85
N LEU A 228 -9.71 14.09 9.87
CA LEU A 228 -9.89 12.72 9.40
C LEU A 228 -11.00 12.00 10.18
N ARG A 229 -11.05 12.17 11.51
CA ARG A 229 -12.12 11.62 12.37
C ARG A 229 -13.49 12.25 12.12
N SER A 230 -13.56 13.42 11.51
CA SER A 230 -14.82 14.03 11.07
C SER A 230 -15.32 13.51 9.71
N VAL A 231 -14.42 12.95 8.91
CA VAL A 231 -14.72 12.42 7.56
C VAL A 231 -15.02 10.94 7.61
N PHE A 232 -14.22 10.18 8.37
CA PHE A 232 -14.28 8.73 8.45
C PHE A 232 -14.80 8.26 9.81
N ASP A 233 -15.10 6.98 9.93
CA ASP A 233 -15.42 6.37 11.22
C ASP A 233 -14.22 6.52 12.18
N ALA A 234 -14.40 7.33 13.20
CA ALA A 234 -13.34 7.68 14.17
C ALA A 234 -12.82 6.47 14.94
N GLU A 235 -13.64 5.43 15.13
CA GLU A 235 -13.26 4.19 15.84
C GLU A 235 -12.34 3.31 14.98
N ARG A 236 -12.29 3.54 13.66
CA ARG A 236 -11.44 2.83 12.70
C ARG A 236 -10.10 3.52 12.46
N ILE A 237 -9.92 4.76 12.96
CA ILE A 237 -8.65 5.50 12.77
C ILE A 237 -7.66 5.13 13.86
N GLU A 238 -6.52 4.61 13.44
CA GLU A 238 -5.34 4.32 14.26
C GLU A 238 -4.20 5.26 13.88
N CYS A 239 -3.66 5.97 14.88
CA CYS A 239 -2.45 6.77 14.70
C CYS A 239 -1.21 5.87 14.81
N THR A 240 -0.39 5.79 13.75
CA THR A 240 0.80 4.93 13.72
C THR A 240 1.90 5.34 14.70
N SER A 241 1.86 6.55 15.23
CA SER A 241 2.78 7.06 16.28
C SER A 241 2.25 6.83 17.70
N SER A 242 1.01 6.33 17.86
CA SER A 242 0.44 6.01 19.17
C SER A 242 1.19 4.87 19.86
N ALA A 243 1.29 4.92 21.18
CA ALA A 243 1.89 3.84 21.97
C ALA A 243 1.12 2.50 21.89
N ASN A 244 -0.15 2.57 21.48
CA ASN A 244 -1.03 1.41 21.31
C ASN A 244 -1.19 0.99 19.85
N ALA A 245 -0.43 1.61 18.91
CA ALA A 245 -0.53 1.28 17.51
C ALA A 245 -0.23 -0.19 17.24
N THR A 246 -1.06 -0.81 16.40
CA THR A 246 -0.86 -2.21 15.97
C THR A 246 0.32 -2.31 15.00
N THR A 247 0.65 -1.21 14.31
CA THR A 247 1.81 -1.08 13.45
C THR A 247 2.60 0.18 13.79
N GLY A 248 3.92 0.03 14.01
CA GLY A 248 4.80 1.16 14.32
C GLY A 248 5.11 2.05 13.10
N PRO A 249 5.77 3.19 13.33
CA PRO A 249 6.18 4.10 12.26
C PRO A 249 7.14 3.41 11.29
N LYS A 250 6.97 3.72 10.01
CA LYS A 250 7.75 3.17 8.89
C LYS A 250 8.36 4.32 8.09
N HIS A 251 9.50 4.07 7.47
CA HIS A 251 10.18 5.07 6.65
C HIS A 251 9.90 4.86 5.17
N GLY A 252 9.77 5.95 4.41
CA GLY A 252 9.64 5.91 2.96
C GLY A 252 8.27 5.47 2.47
N GLN A 253 7.23 5.72 3.25
CA GLN A 253 5.86 5.49 2.84
C GLN A 253 5.43 6.52 1.79
N ILE A 254 4.79 6.04 0.73
CA ILE A 254 4.37 6.83 -0.43
C ILE A 254 3.31 7.85 -0.02
N ALA A 255 2.23 7.41 0.59
CA ALA A 255 1.11 8.30 0.94
C ALA A 255 1.56 9.47 1.83
N ALA A 256 2.39 9.18 2.84
CA ALA A 256 2.93 10.22 3.73
C ALA A 256 3.88 11.19 3.02
N GLY A 257 4.62 10.71 2.00
CA GLY A 257 5.65 11.50 1.32
C GLY A 257 5.16 12.26 0.07
N LEU A 258 3.96 12.01 -0.43
CA LEU A 258 3.44 12.69 -1.63
C LEU A 258 3.35 14.21 -1.48
N HIS A 259 3.23 14.75 -0.28
CA HIS A 259 3.24 16.20 -0.04
C HIS A 259 4.54 16.86 -0.51
N ASP A 260 5.66 16.12 -0.58
CA ASP A 260 6.95 16.65 -1.01
C ASP A 260 6.97 17.08 -2.49
N VAL A 261 6.05 16.56 -3.31
CA VAL A 261 5.94 16.88 -4.74
C VAL A 261 4.78 17.83 -5.07
N VAL A 262 3.91 18.11 -4.10
CA VAL A 262 2.78 19.03 -4.22
C VAL A 262 2.95 20.07 -3.12
N ASP A 263 3.37 21.28 -3.44
CA ASP A 263 3.58 22.38 -2.48
C ASP A 263 2.23 22.88 -1.92
N ALA A 264 1.49 21.95 -1.28
CA ALA A 264 0.17 22.18 -0.74
C ALA A 264 0.24 22.65 0.72
N THR A 265 -0.61 23.61 1.09
CA THR A 265 -0.71 24.10 2.48
C THR A 265 -1.26 23.04 3.43
N THR A 266 -2.17 22.19 2.94
CA THR A 266 -2.79 21.10 3.71
C THR A 266 -2.77 19.83 2.90
N TRP A 267 -2.15 18.79 3.45
CA TRP A 267 -2.06 17.49 2.79
C TRP A 267 -2.27 16.37 3.81
N ARG A 268 -3.41 15.71 3.72
CA ARG A 268 -3.82 14.66 4.65
C ARG A 268 -3.68 13.30 3.99
N THR A 269 -3.34 12.30 4.77
CA THR A 269 -3.17 10.94 4.28
C THR A 269 -3.79 9.93 5.23
N VAL A 270 -4.44 8.92 4.66
CA VAL A 270 -4.84 7.70 5.35
C VAL A 270 -4.47 6.48 4.51
N THR A 271 -3.98 5.46 5.17
CA THR A 271 -3.82 4.13 4.56
C THR A 271 -4.97 3.26 5.06
N MET A 272 -5.81 2.80 4.13
CA MET A 272 -6.85 1.82 4.45
C MET A 272 -6.25 0.42 4.40
N GLU A 273 -6.25 -0.28 5.52
CA GLU A 273 -5.85 -1.68 5.61
C GLU A 273 -7.08 -2.56 5.75
N LEU A 274 -7.31 -3.42 4.76
CA LEU A 274 -8.34 -4.47 4.82
C LEU A 274 -7.74 -5.74 5.41
N GLY A 275 -8.24 -6.18 6.56
CA GLY A 275 -7.79 -7.39 7.23
C GLY A 275 -8.09 -8.65 6.42
N THR A 276 -7.08 -9.49 6.27
CA THR A 276 -7.15 -10.74 5.52
C THR A 276 -6.82 -11.94 6.42
N ILE A 277 -5.71 -12.61 6.19
CA ILE A 277 -5.21 -13.68 7.07
C ILE A 277 -4.39 -13.08 8.22
N SER A 278 -4.09 -13.89 9.24
CA SER A 278 -3.27 -13.41 10.37
C SER A 278 -1.86 -12.99 9.92
N ASP A 279 -1.28 -11.98 10.58
CA ASP A 279 0.07 -11.47 10.31
C ASP A 279 1.12 -12.60 10.31
N THR A 280 0.97 -13.57 11.23
CA THR A 280 1.85 -14.77 11.29
C THR A 280 1.75 -15.60 10.00
N ARG A 281 0.56 -15.80 9.46
CA ARG A 281 0.36 -16.55 8.23
C ARG A 281 0.82 -15.74 7.01
N MET A 282 0.63 -14.42 7.05
CA MET A 282 1.09 -13.53 6.00
C MET A 282 2.61 -13.61 5.85
N ILE A 283 3.38 -13.47 6.94
CA ILE A 283 4.85 -13.54 6.85
C ILE A 283 5.36 -14.93 6.45
N VAL A 284 4.66 -16.01 6.83
CA VAL A 284 4.97 -17.37 6.36
C VAL A 284 4.79 -17.50 4.85
N ASN A 285 3.66 -17.00 4.31
CA ASN A 285 3.37 -17.03 2.89
C ASN A 285 4.34 -16.15 2.09
N GLU A 286 4.59 -14.92 2.57
CA GLU A 286 5.51 -13.98 1.94
C GLU A 286 6.94 -14.54 1.89
N ARG A 287 7.40 -15.15 2.98
CA ARG A 287 8.70 -15.83 3.04
C ARG A 287 8.82 -16.99 2.04
N ALA A 288 7.78 -17.81 1.93
CA ALA A 288 7.76 -18.93 1.00
C ALA A 288 7.73 -18.47 -0.47
N GLU A 289 6.90 -17.46 -0.78
CA GLU A 289 6.89 -16.83 -2.11
C GLU A 289 8.24 -16.21 -2.45
N HIS A 290 8.86 -15.53 -1.50
CA HIS A 290 10.17 -14.92 -1.68
C HIS A 290 11.25 -15.97 -1.97
N TRP A 291 11.21 -17.11 -1.28
CA TRP A 291 12.10 -18.23 -1.59
C TRP A 291 11.86 -18.77 -3.02
N VAL A 292 10.60 -18.90 -3.45
CA VAL A 292 10.28 -19.30 -4.84
C VAL A 292 10.82 -18.28 -5.84
N HIS A 293 10.75 -16.99 -5.52
CA HIS A 293 11.33 -15.96 -6.38
C HIS A 293 12.84 -16.07 -6.54
N LEU A 294 13.57 -16.36 -5.45
CA LEU A 294 15.03 -16.42 -5.47
C LEU A 294 15.56 -17.75 -6.00
N HIS A 295 14.89 -18.87 -5.72
CA HIS A 295 15.43 -20.22 -5.88
C HIS A 295 14.50 -21.16 -6.65
N GLY A 296 13.22 -20.82 -6.79
CA GLY A 296 12.19 -21.69 -7.31
C GLY A 296 12.02 -21.62 -8.82
N ASP A 297 11.08 -22.44 -9.28
CA ASP A 297 10.58 -22.45 -10.66
C ASP A 297 9.05 -22.39 -10.61
N ARG A 298 8.47 -21.30 -11.09
CA ARG A 298 7.00 -21.12 -11.14
C ARG A 298 6.27 -22.10 -12.05
N ALA A 299 6.98 -22.84 -12.91
CA ALA A 299 6.42 -23.96 -13.67
C ALA A 299 6.27 -25.24 -12.83
N ASN A 300 6.96 -25.33 -11.68
CA ASN A 300 6.75 -26.41 -10.72
C ASN A 300 5.40 -26.21 -10.00
N PRO A 301 4.48 -27.21 -10.01
CA PRO A 301 3.16 -27.06 -9.39
C PRO A 301 3.19 -26.70 -7.89
N GLU A 302 4.16 -27.22 -7.12
CA GLU A 302 4.32 -26.93 -5.69
C GLU A 302 4.70 -25.44 -5.49
N HIS A 303 5.64 -24.93 -6.29
CA HIS A 303 6.03 -23.53 -6.23
C HIS A 303 4.93 -22.60 -6.73
N ALA A 304 4.18 -22.99 -7.77
CA ALA A 304 3.01 -22.25 -8.24
C ALA A 304 1.92 -22.14 -7.15
N GLN A 305 1.72 -23.22 -6.38
CA GLN A 305 0.77 -23.20 -5.26
C GLN A 305 1.21 -22.22 -4.16
N VAL A 306 2.50 -22.17 -3.84
CA VAL A 306 3.05 -21.20 -2.87
C VAL A 306 2.76 -19.75 -3.30
N VAL A 307 2.99 -19.44 -4.58
CA VAL A 307 2.71 -18.10 -5.13
C VAL A 307 1.21 -17.79 -5.10
N TRP A 308 0.37 -18.78 -5.38
CA TRP A 308 -1.09 -18.65 -5.27
C TRP A 308 -1.54 -18.43 -3.81
N ASP A 309 -0.99 -19.18 -2.86
CA ASP A 309 -1.31 -19.05 -1.44
C ASP A 309 -0.91 -17.67 -0.89
N HIS A 310 0.24 -17.12 -1.36
CA HIS A 310 0.65 -15.76 -1.03
C HIS A 310 -0.34 -14.73 -1.59
N ARG A 311 -0.68 -14.82 -2.86
CA ARG A 311 -1.68 -13.94 -3.49
C ARG A 311 -3.03 -14.02 -2.77
N CYS A 312 -3.51 -15.21 -2.40
CA CYS A 312 -4.75 -15.38 -1.64
C CYS A 312 -4.62 -14.88 -0.19
N GLY A 313 -3.40 -14.75 0.34
CA GLY A 313 -3.14 -14.07 1.60
C GLY A 313 -3.49 -12.59 1.55
N SER A 314 -3.17 -11.91 0.46
CA SER A 314 -3.44 -10.48 0.27
C SER A 314 -4.82 -10.22 -0.34
N THR A 315 -5.35 -11.16 -1.13
CA THR A 315 -6.69 -11.07 -1.73
C THR A 315 -7.39 -12.44 -1.58
N PRO A 316 -8.07 -12.67 -0.44
CA PRO A 316 -8.74 -13.94 -0.16
C PRO A 316 -9.77 -14.33 -1.22
N ASP A 317 -9.74 -15.61 -1.61
CA ASP A 317 -10.79 -16.23 -2.43
C ASP A 317 -11.92 -16.73 -1.52
N ASP A 318 -12.64 -15.76 -0.93
CA ASP A 318 -13.66 -15.98 0.08
C ASP A 318 -14.81 -14.97 -0.11
N ALA A 319 -16.02 -15.48 -0.31
CA ALA A 319 -17.18 -14.64 -0.64
C ALA A 319 -17.61 -13.70 0.50
N ASP A 320 -17.45 -14.11 1.75
CA ASP A 320 -17.79 -13.27 2.91
C ASP A 320 -16.76 -12.15 3.05
N TRP A 321 -15.48 -12.44 2.83
CA TRP A 321 -14.43 -11.43 2.80
C TRP A 321 -14.66 -10.44 1.66
N GLU A 322 -14.93 -10.93 0.45
CA GLU A 322 -15.19 -10.09 -0.72
C GLU A 322 -16.38 -9.14 -0.48
N SER A 323 -17.47 -9.65 0.09
CA SER A 323 -18.64 -8.85 0.45
C SER A 323 -18.31 -7.75 1.46
N SER A 324 -17.54 -8.09 2.50
CA SER A 324 -17.11 -7.13 3.53
C SER A 324 -16.16 -6.08 2.94
N ALA A 325 -15.17 -6.50 2.15
CA ALA A 325 -14.22 -5.60 1.49
C ALA A 325 -14.94 -4.58 0.58
N ARG A 326 -15.92 -5.02 -0.22
CA ARG A 326 -16.75 -4.14 -1.07
C ARG A 326 -17.53 -3.13 -0.24
N ALA A 327 -18.14 -3.56 0.86
CA ALA A 327 -18.91 -2.67 1.74
C ALA A 327 -17.99 -1.60 2.38
N HIS A 328 -16.85 -2.00 2.92
CA HIS A 328 -15.89 -1.09 3.55
C HIS A 328 -15.19 -0.18 2.55
N GLY A 329 -14.82 -0.70 1.36
CA GLY A 329 -14.29 0.13 0.28
C GLY A 329 -15.29 1.20 -0.16
N ALA A 330 -16.58 0.84 -0.27
CA ALA A 330 -17.64 1.80 -0.58
C ALA A 330 -17.76 2.88 0.51
N GLU A 331 -17.78 2.48 1.78
CA GLU A 331 -17.86 3.37 2.93
C GLU A 331 -16.74 4.41 2.91
N VAL A 332 -15.48 3.96 2.81
CA VAL A 332 -14.29 4.81 2.89
C VAL A 332 -14.17 5.72 1.66
N LEU A 333 -14.29 5.16 0.45
CA LEU A 333 -14.14 5.94 -0.78
C LEU A 333 -15.26 6.95 -0.98
N ASP A 334 -16.50 6.60 -0.63
CA ASP A 334 -17.63 7.54 -0.68
C ASP A 334 -17.53 8.62 0.39
N ALA A 335 -16.98 8.32 1.60
CA ALA A 335 -16.70 9.32 2.63
C ALA A 335 -15.61 10.30 2.17
N ALA A 336 -14.49 9.78 1.65
CA ALA A 336 -13.42 10.61 1.10
C ALA A 336 -13.93 11.57 0.01
N ARG A 337 -14.75 11.07 -0.92
CA ARG A 337 -15.32 11.90 -1.98
C ARG A 337 -16.30 12.95 -1.44
N ARG A 338 -17.16 12.60 -0.47
CA ARG A 338 -18.09 13.55 0.16
C ARG A 338 -17.38 14.70 0.85
N ALA A 339 -16.17 14.48 1.40
CA ALA A 339 -15.38 15.54 2.02
C ALA A 339 -15.04 16.71 1.07
N PHE A 340 -15.12 16.46 -0.25
CA PHE A 340 -14.85 17.43 -1.33
C PHE A 340 -16.09 17.75 -2.18
N SER A 341 -17.31 17.40 -1.74
CA SER A 341 -18.54 17.79 -2.42
C SER A 341 -19.03 19.17 -1.99
N ASP A 342 -19.91 19.78 -2.79
CA ASP A 342 -20.52 21.08 -2.46
C ASP A 342 -21.50 21.01 -1.29
N ASP A 343 -21.96 19.81 -0.90
CA ASP A 343 -22.99 19.61 0.12
C ASP A 343 -22.45 19.62 1.56
N ARG A 344 -21.52 20.51 1.89
CA ARG A 344 -21.19 20.83 3.28
C ARG A 344 -22.25 21.76 3.88
N SER A 345 -23.46 21.25 4.05
CA SER A 345 -24.49 21.93 4.83
C SER A 345 -24.86 21.14 6.06
#